data_24f5e9d35f063d6c1ec6aeb6fae7269b
#
_entry.id   24f5e9d35f063d6c1ec6aeb6fae7269b
#
_cell.length_a   1.000
_cell.length_b   1.000
_cell.length_c   1.000
_cell.angle_alpha   90.00
_cell.angle_beta   90.00
_cell.angle_gamma   90.00
#
_symmetry.space_group_name_H-M   'P 1'
#
loop_
_entity.id
_entity.type
_entity.pdbx_description
1 polymer ?
#
loop_
_entity_poly.entity_id
_entity_poly.type
_entity_poly.pdbx_seq_one_letter_code
_entity_poly.pdbx_strand_id
1 'polypeptide(L)'
;MSGRLQGKVALVTAAGQGIGRAIAEKFADEGAKVIATDLDPNKLEGLRAKLRKLDARSQDDIDALGRDVDREFGPLDILVNCAGYVHHGTVLDCGDKDWEFSFDLNVKSMHRTIKTFLPAMLDKKAGSIVNIASTASSIRGIPNRYVYGTTKAAVIGLTKAVAADFIKQGIRCNAICPGTIESPSLEERITEQSRQTGRSPDLVRQDFVARQPMGRLGRPEEVAWLALFLGSDEASYITGQAYLVDGGMAM
;
A
#
# COMPACT_ATOMS: atom_id res chain seq x y z
N MET A 1 -4.61 12.41 21.61
CA MET A 1 -3.38 11.65 21.99
C MET A 1 -2.52 11.59 20.76
N SER A 2 -1.43 12.32 20.72
CA SER A 2 -0.38 12.25 19.70
C SER A 2 0.73 11.33 20.22
N GLY A 3 1.51 10.72 19.35
CA GLY A 3 2.65 9.90 19.74
C GLY A 3 2.41 8.39 19.79
N ARG A 4 1.37 7.88 19.10
CA ARG A 4 1.08 6.44 19.01
C ARG A 4 2.22 5.62 18.38
N LEU A 5 3.10 6.27 17.61
CA LEU A 5 4.29 5.69 17.00
C LEU A 5 5.58 6.31 17.51
N GLN A 6 5.58 6.92 18.71
CA GLN A 6 6.72 7.64 19.25
C GLN A 6 7.98 6.77 19.23
N GLY A 7 9.00 7.24 18.51
CA GLY A 7 10.31 6.59 18.39
C GLY A 7 10.37 5.38 17.46
N LYS A 8 9.25 4.89 16.93
CA LYS A 8 9.23 3.77 15.97
C LYS A 8 9.84 4.18 14.64
N VAL A 9 10.54 3.27 13.99
CA VAL A 9 11.14 3.43 12.65
C VAL A 9 10.19 2.81 11.62
N ALA A 10 9.71 3.60 10.66
CA ALA A 10 8.74 3.17 9.67
C ALA A 10 9.21 3.44 8.23
N LEU A 11 9.13 2.44 7.38
CA LEU A 11 9.33 2.57 5.93
C LEU A 11 7.99 2.57 5.21
N VAL A 12 7.78 3.56 4.33
CA VAL A 12 6.58 3.64 3.47
C VAL A 12 7.01 3.71 2.00
N THR A 13 6.60 2.73 1.21
CA THR A 13 6.88 2.71 -0.24
C THR A 13 5.82 3.47 -1.03
N ALA A 14 6.20 4.07 -2.18
CA ALA A 14 5.34 4.91 -3.01
C ALA A 14 4.64 6.03 -2.19
N ALA A 15 5.44 6.75 -1.39
CA ALA A 15 4.97 7.78 -0.48
C ALA A 15 4.86 9.17 -1.12
N GLY A 16 5.09 9.30 -2.43
CA GLY A 16 5.05 10.58 -3.12
C GLY A 16 3.66 11.18 -3.27
N GLN A 17 2.60 10.37 -3.24
CA GLN A 17 1.23 10.83 -3.44
C GLN A 17 0.18 9.88 -2.83
N GLY A 18 -1.08 10.33 -2.77
CA GLY A 18 -2.25 9.51 -2.40
C GLY A 18 -2.09 8.81 -1.05
N ILE A 19 -2.41 7.52 -1.00
CA ILE A 19 -2.43 6.72 0.24
C ILE A 19 -1.05 6.68 0.90
N GLY A 20 0.02 6.43 0.12
CA GLY A 20 1.38 6.34 0.67
C GLY A 20 1.82 7.64 1.33
N ARG A 21 1.53 8.79 0.70
CA ARG A 21 1.84 10.11 1.25
C ARG A 21 1.07 10.37 2.55
N ALA A 22 -0.24 10.12 2.56
CA ALA A 22 -1.06 10.30 3.75
C ALA A 22 -0.61 9.41 4.92
N ILE A 23 -0.17 8.18 4.65
CA ILE A 23 0.39 7.29 5.67
C ILE A 23 1.71 7.86 6.20
N ALA A 24 2.63 8.30 5.34
CA ALA A 24 3.91 8.84 5.75
C ALA A 24 3.73 10.09 6.62
N GLU A 25 2.85 11.03 6.21
CA GLU A 25 2.52 12.23 6.97
C GLU A 25 1.91 11.86 8.33
N LYS A 26 0.92 10.96 8.34
CA LYS A 26 0.25 10.54 9.57
C LYS A 26 1.20 9.86 10.55
N PHE A 27 2.11 9.03 10.07
CA PHE A 27 3.10 8.36 10.91
C PHE A 27 4.07 9.36 11.53
N ALA A 28 4.53 10.36 10.74
CA ALA A 28 5.39 11.43 11.23
C ALA A 28 4.68 12.30 12.29
N ASP A 29 3.40 12.62 12.10
CA ASP A 29 2.57 13.34 13.08
C ASP A 29 2.44 12.59 14.42
N GLU A 30 2.50 11.27 14.37
CA GLU A 30 2.40 10.38 15.53
C GLU A 30 3.76 9.98 16.13
N GLY A 31 4.84 10.66 15.71
CA GLY A 31 6.16 10.55 16.31
C GLY A 31 7.06 9.45 15.76
N ALA A 32 6.70 8.83 14.62
CA ALA A 32 7.57 7.89 13.95
C ALA A 32 8.75 8.58 13.24
N LYS A 33 9.89 7.89 13.19
CA LYS A 33 10.98 8.19 12.26
C LYS A 33 10.63 7.55 10.92
N VAL A 34 10.10 8.35 10.00
CA VAL A 34 9.61 7.85 8.70
C VAL A 34 10.71 7.87 7.65
N ILE A 35 10.89 6.77 6.95
CA ILE A 35 11.62 6.68 5.68
C ILE A 35 10.56 6.62 4.57
N ALA A 36 10.45 7.66 3.77
CA ALA A 36 9.51 7.78 2.67
C ALA A 36 10.21 7.53 1.35
N THR A 37 9.69 6.62 0.53
CA THR A 37 10.31 6.28 -0.75
C THR A 37 9.33 6.43 -1.91
N ASP A 38 9.84 6.83 -3.06
CA ASP A 38 9.10 6.88 -4.33
C ASP A 38 10.07 6.68 -5.50
N LEU A 39 9.55 6.28 -6.65
CA LEU A 39 10.31 6.20 -7.89
C LEU A 39 10.75 7.60 -8.36
N ASP A 40 9.87 8.60 -8.17
CA ASP A 40 10.15 10.02 -8.40
C ASP A 40 10.39 10.73 -7.07
N PRO A 41 11.66 11.04 -6.71
CA PRO A 41 11.99 11.66 -5.44
C PRO A 41 11.40 13.08 -5.29
N ASN A 42 11.09 13.79 -6.39
CA ASN A 42 10.50 15.12 -6.33
C ASN A 42 9.11 15.10 -5.70
N LYS A 43 8.36 13.99 -5.88
CA LYS A 43 7.05 13.83 -5.25
C LYS A 43 7.10 13.69 -3.73
N LEU A 44 8.28 13.45 -3.16
CA LEU A 44 8.46 13.34 -1.71
C LEU A 44 8.68 14.68 -1.01
N GLU A 45 8.87 15.75 -1.76
CA GLU A 45 9.12 17.09 -1.19
C GLU A 45 8.00 17.51 -0.22
N GLY A 46 8.39 18.17 0.86
CA GLY A 46 7.50 18.63 1.93
C GLY A 46 7.13 17.58 2.98
N LEU A 47 7.48 16.30 2.78
CA LEU A 47 7.29 15.28 3.82
C LEU A 47 8.28 15.46 4.98
N ARG A 48 7.81 15.36 6.21
CA ARG A 48 8.65 15.30 7.41
C ARG A 48 9.19 13.88 7.61
N ALA A 49 10.07 13.45 6.71
CA ALA A 49 10.58 12.11 6.62
C ALA A 49 12.02 12.11 6.04
N LYS A 50 12.71 10.99 6.19
CA LYS A 50 13.92 10.73 5.41
C LYS A 50 13.51 10.29 4.00
N LEU A 51 13.81 11.10 3.02
CA LEU A 51 13.40 10.89 1.64
C LEU A 51 14.42 10.02 0.91
N ARG A 52 13.97 9.00 0.17
CA ARG A 52 14.81 8.11 -0.63
C ARG A 52 14.13 7.78 -1.97
N LYS A 53 14.91 7.81 -3.06
CA LYS A 53 14.47 7.25 -4.32
C LYS A 53 14.45 5.72 -4.21
N LEU A 54 13.41 5.07 -4.75
CA LEU A 54 13.29 3.61 -4.79
C LEU A 54 12.49 3.18 -6.01
N ASP A 55 13.08 2.37 -6.89
CA ASP A 55 12.31 1.51 -7.78
C ASP A 55 11.97 0.22 -7.02
N ALA A 56 10.71 0.08 -6.61
CA ALA A 56 10.23 -1.10 -5.87
C ALA A 56 10.30 -2.41 -6.69
N ARG A 57 10.60 -2.34 -7.99
CA ARG A 57 10.85 -3.51 -8.84
C ARG A 57 12.32 -3.92 -8.88
N SER A 58 13.22 -3.07 -8.43
CA SER A 58 14.66 -3.32 -8.38
C SER A 58 15.05 -3.96 -7.05
N GLN A 59 15.54 -5.21 -7.09
CA GLN A 59 16.08 -5.87 -5.90
C GLN A 59 17.31 -5.12 -5.37
N ASP A 60 18.19 -4.67 -6.27
CA ASP A 60 19.42 -3.97 -5.91
C ASP A 60 19.13 -2.65 -5.17
N ASP A 61 18.12 -1.89 -5.63
CA ASP A 61 17.69 -0.66 -4.96
C ASP A 61 17.13 -0.95 -3.55
N ILE A 62 16.33 -2.02 -3.43
CA ILE A 62 15.75 -2.43 -2.14
C ILE A 62 16.84 -2.90 -1.17
N ASP A 63 17.82 -3.67 -1.64
CA ASP A 63 18.93 -4.14 -0.82
C ASP A 63 19.86 -2.98 -0.41
N ALA A 64 20.09 -2.02 -1.30
CA ALA A 64 20.82 -0.80 -0.97
C ALA A 64 20.08 0.02 0.10
N LEU A 65 18.76 0.18 -0.05
CA LEU A 65 17.92 0.84 0.93
C LEU A 65 17.96 0.10 2.28
N GLY A 66 17.93 -1.23 2.29
CA GLY A 66 18.01 -2.05 3.51
C GLY A 66 19.29 -1.76 4.29
N ARG A 67 20.44 -1.79 3.61
CA ARG A 67 21.75 -1.46 4.24
C ARG A 67 21.79 -0.03 4.79
N ASP A 68 21.22 0.94 4.07
CA ASP A 68 21.19 2.34 4.52
C ASP A 68 20.29 2.52 5.74
N VAL A 69 19.11 1.87 5.75
CA VAL A 69 18.17 1.91 6.88
C VAL A 69 18.79 1.29 8.11
N ASP A 70 19.37 0.10 8.02
CA ASP A 70 20.01 -0.57 9.15
C ASP A 70 21.14 0.27 9.75
N ARG A 71 21.95 0.91 8.91
CA ARG A 71 23.06 1.77 9.35
C ARG A 71 22.57 3.06 10.03
N GLU A 72 21.51 3.73 9.47
CA GLU A 72 21.07 5.04 9.95
C GLU A 72 20.07 4.97 11.09
N PHE A 73 19.21 3.94 11.13
CA PHE A 73 18.06 3.85 12.02
C PHE A 73 17.98 2.55 12.81
N GLY A 74 18.72 1.51 12.39
CA GLY A 74 18.52 0.15 12.89
C GLY A 74 17.29 -0.54 12.28
N PRO A 75 16.86 -1.68 12.87
CA PRO A 75 15.76 -2.48 12.34
C PRO A 75 14.44 -1.72 12.33
N LEU A 76 13.67 -1.88 11.24
CA LEU A 76 12.32 -1.32 11.14
C LEU A 76 11.40 -1.86 12.23
N ASP A 77 10.51 -0.99 12.72
CA ASP A 77 9.31 -1.37 13.48
C ASP A 77 8.13 -1.61 12.55
N ILE A 78 8.03 -0.83 11.47
CA ILE A 78 6.87 -0.84 10.58
C ILE A 78 7.34 -0.80 9.13
N LEU A 79 6.82 -1.73 8.32
CA LEU A 79 6.95 -1.73 6.87
C LEU A 79 5.58 -1.55 6.23
N VAL A 80 5.40 -0.47 5.46
CA VAL A 80 4.17 -0.23 4.68
C VAL A 80 4.47 -0.39 3.20
N ASN A 81 3.90 -1.42 2.60
CA ASN A 81 3.98 -1.70 1.17
C ASN A 81 2.78 -1.06 0.46
N CYS A 82 3.00 0.11 -0.15
CA CYS A 82 1.98 0.89 -0.84
C CYS A 82 2.20 0.98 -2.36
N ALA A 83 3.36 0.57 -2.88
CA ALA A 83 3.63 0.57 -4.31
C ALA A 83 2.63 -0.31 -5.07
N GLY A 84 2.09 0.21 -6.19
CA GLY A 84 1.14 -0.53 -7.00
C GLY A 84 0.63 0.23 -8.21
N TYR A 85 0.09 -0.53 -9.16
CA TYR A 85 -0.46 -0.05 -10.41
C TYR A 85 -1.83 -0.67 -10.67
N VAL A 86 -2.74 0.10 -11.22
CA VAL A 86 -4.11 -0.34 -11.55
C VAL A 86 -4.22 -0.53 -13.07
N HIS A 87 -4.09 -1.76 -13.53
CA HIS A 87 -4.41 -2.10 -14.92
C HIS A 87 -5.93 -2.05 -15.15
N HIS A 88 -6.34 -1.53 -16.31
CA HIS A 88 -7.73 -1.47 -16.73
C HIS A 88 -7.94 -2.40 -17.93
N GLY A 89 -8.79 -3.38 -17.79
CA GLY A 89 -9.12 -4.32 -18.86
C GLY A 89 -9.67 -5.65 -18.33
N THR A 90 -10.26 -6.39 -19.26
CA THR A 90 -10.73 -7.78 -19.08
C THR A 90 -9.60 -8.76 -19.31
N VAL A 91 -9.87 -10.06 -19.26
CA VAL A 91 -8.91 -11.11 -19.62
C VAL A 91 -8.48 -11.02 -21.09
N LEU A 92 -9.36 -10.53 -21.95
CA LEU A 92 -9.10 -10.39 -23.39
C LEU A 92 -8.21 -9.19 -23.74
N ASP A 93 -8.16 -8.19 -22.85
CA ASP A 93 -7.38 -6.96 -23.04
C ASP A 93 -6.01 -7.03 -22.34
N CYS A 94 -5.76 -8.06 -21.55
CA CYS A 94 -4.55 -8.18 -20.74
C CYS A 94 -3.52 -9.06 -21.45
N GLY A 95 -2.52 -8.42 -22.08
CA GLY A 95 -1.37 -9.14 -22.65
C GLY A 95 -0.37 -9.60 -21.58
N ASP A 96 0.56 -10.50 -21.99
CA ASP A 96 1.59 -11.04 -21.08
C ASP A 96 2.42 -9.93 -20.41
N LYS A 97 2.78 -8.88 -21.14
CA LYS A 97 3.54 -7.74 -20.61
C LYS A 97 2.78 -7.00 -19.49
N ASP A 98 1.47 -6.82 -19.64
CA ASP A 98 0.64 -6.16 -18.64
C ASP A 98 0.49 -7.05 -17.40
N TRP A 99 0.36 -8.35 -17.62
CA TRP A 99 0.32 -9.35 -16.56
C TRP A 99 1.63 -9.36 -15.76
N GLU A 100 2.76 -9.51 -16.42
CA GLU A 100 4.08 -9.55 -15.80
C GLU A 100 4.40 -8.26 -15.05
N PHE A 101 4.15 -7.10 -15.66
CA PHE A 101 4.35 -5.80 -15.01
C PHE A 101 3.47 -5.64 -13.76
N SER A 102 2.19 -6.02 -13.86
CA SER A 102 1.25 -5.91 -12.74
C SER A 102 1.67 -6.81 -11.57
N PHE A 103 2.09 -8.05 -11.83
CA PHE A 103 2.60 -8.93 -10.80
C PHE A 103 3.94 -8.48 -10.24
N ASP A 104 4.85 -8.00 -11.07
CA ASP A 104 6.16 -7.52 -10.62
C ASP A 104 6.02 -6.32 -9.68
N LEU A 105 5.16 -5.34 -10.04
CA LEU A 105 4.97 -4.16 -9.20
C LEU A 105 4.04 -4.39 -8.02
N ASN A 106 2.88 -5.07 -8.19
CA ASN A 106 1.88 -5.18 -7.12
C ASN A 106 2.17 -6.28 -6.10
N VAL A 107 2.90 -7.33 -6.48
CA VAL A 107 3.13 -8.52 -5.65
C VAL A 107 4.61 -8.73 -5.35
N LYS A 108 5.44 -8.82 -6.40
CA LYS A 108 6.86 -9.16 -6.25
C LYS A 108 7.64 -8.03 -5.56
N SER A 109 7.24 -6.77 -5.73
CA SER A 109 7.79 -5.66 -4.96
C SER A 109 7.62 -5.86 -3.46
N MET A 110 6.42 -6.28 -3.02
CA MET A 110 6.15 -6.56 -1.60
C MET A 110 6.91 -7.77 -1.09
N HIS A 111 7.04 -8.83 -1.91
CA HIS A 111 7.89 -9.96 -1.59
C HIS A 111 9.35 -9.52 -1.36
N ARG A 112 9.89 -8.69 -2.26
CA ARG A 112 11.28 -8.19 -2.16
C ARG A 112 11.51 -7.36 -0.90
N THR A 113 10.64 -6.37 -0.63
CA THR A 113 10.76 -5.53 0.56
C THR A 113 10.63 -6.34 1.84
N ILE A 114 9.65 -7.25 1.93
CA ILE A 114 9.50 -8.13 3.09
C ILE A 114 10.75 -8.99 3.26
N LYS A 115 11.25 -9.63 2.20
CA LYS A 115 12.44 -10.47 2.26
C LYS A 115 13.68 -9.72 2.74
N THR A 116 13.85 -8.45 2.36
CA THR A 116 15.00 -7.63 2.75
C THR A 116 14.90 -7.14 4.19
N PHE A 117 13.72 -6.69 4.64
CA PHE A 117 13.59 -6.06 5.97
C PHE A 117 13.19 -7.04 7.10
N LEU A 118 12.56 -8.16 6.77
CA LEU A 118 12.10 -9.13 7.76
C LEU A 118 13.21 -9.72 8.65
N PRO A 119 14.42 -10.07 8.16
CA PRO A 119 15.45 -10.64 9.00
C PRO A 119 15.79 -9.78 10.24
N ALA A 120 15.98 -8.48 10.06
CA ALA A 120 16.26 -7.55 11.16
C ALA A 120 15.06 -7.39 12.12
N MET A 121 13.81 -7.48 11.63
CA MET A 121 12.62 -7.52 12.47
C MET A 121 12.58 -8.81 13.31
N LEU A 122 12.98 -9.95 12.74
CA LEU A 122 13.04 -11.24 13.44
C LEU A 122 14.08 -11.24 14.55
N ASP A 123 15.26 -10.68 14.31
CA ASP A 123 16.31 -10.53 15.33
C ASP A 123 15.82 -9.68 16.50
N LYS A 124 15.04 -8.64 16.21
CA LYS A 124 14.38 -7.77 17.19
C LYS A 124 13.18 -8.44 17.87
N LYS A 125 12.64 -9.52 17.30
CA LYS A 125 11.39 -10.21 17.72
C LYS A 125 10.18 -9.27 17.77
N ALA A 126 10.14 -8.28 16.90
CA ALA A 126 9.06 -7.31 16.82
C ALA A 126 9.00 -6.68 15.43
N GLY A 127 7.82 -6.63 14.84
CA GLY A 127 7.60 -5.96 13.55
C GLY A 127 6.13 -5.94 13.14
N SER A 128 5.73 -4.87 12.45
CA SER A 128 4.40 -4.75 11.83
C SER A 128 4.54 -4.50 10.34
N ILE A 129 3.96 -5.37 9.53
CA ILE A 129 3.92 -5.25 8.07
C ILE A 129 2.49 -4.91 7.67
N VAL A 130 2.31 -3.84 6.90
CA VAL A 130 1.02 -3.39 6.38
C VAL A 130 1.10 -3.35 4.86
N ASN A 131 0.31 -4.20 4.20
CA ASN A 131 0.27 -4.30 2.75
C ASN A 131 -1.00 -3.63 2.21
N ILE A 132 -0.87 -2.72 1.25
CA ILE A 132 -2.04 -2.10 0.60
C ILE A 132 -2.54 -3.01 -0.52
N ALA A 133 -3.60 -3.77 -0.19
CA ALA A 133 -4.35 -4.60 -1.13
C ALA A 133 -5.44 -3.78 -1.86
N SER A 134 -6.65 -4.30 -1.98
CA SER A 134 -7.82 -3.59 -2.54
C SER A 134 -9.10 -4.37 -2.24
N THR A 135 -10.24 -3.69 -2.21
CA THR A 135 -11.56 -4.33 -2.28
C THR A 135 -11.72 -5.10 -3.60
N ALA A 136 -11.17 -4.57 -4.72
CA ALA A 136 -11.04 -5.32 -5.98
C ALA A 136 -9.96 -6.41 -5.85
N SER A 137 -10.34 -7.58 -5.36
CA SER A 137 -9.44 -8.71 -5.05
C SER A 137 -10.26 -10.00 -4.89
N SER A 138 -9.82 -10.91 -4.02
CA SER A 138 -10.62 -12.06 -3.54
C SER A 138 -11.86 -11.66 -2.72
N ILE A 139 -11.97 -10.38 -2.36
CA ILE A 139 -13.12 -9.84 -1.62
C ILE A 139 -14.28 -9.56 -2.57
N ARG A 140 -14.02 -8.81 -3.66
CA ARG A 140 -15.04 -8.48 -4.67
C ARG A 140 -14.43 -8.40 -6.07
N GLY A 141 -15.05 -9.08 -7.04
CA GLY A 141 -14.77 -8.89 -8.46
C GLY A 141 -15.30 -7.54 -8.95
N ILE A 142 -14.44 -6.78 -9.63
CA ILE A 142 -14.80 -5.48 -10.22
C ILE A 142 -14.57 -5.57 -11.74
N PRO A 143 -15.55 -5.18 -12.57
CA PRO A 143 -15.39 -5.17 -14.02
C PRO A 143 -14.14 -4.38 -14.45
N ASN A 144 -13.47 -4.86 -15.49
CA ASN A 144 -12.25 -4.27 -16.03
C ASN A 144 -11.10 -4.13 -15.01
N ARG A 145 -10.98 -5.10 -14.08
CA ARG A 145 -9.90 -5.18 -13.09
C ARG A 145 -9.30 -6.58 -13.04
N TYR A 146 -9.24 -7.28 -14.19
CA TYR A 146 -8.82 -8.67 -14.27
C TYR A 146 -7.47 -8.92 -13.59
N VAL A 147 -6.37 -8.46 -14.16
CA VAL A 147 -5.04 -8.70 -13.58
C VAL A 147 -4.83 -7.91 -12.29
N TYR A 148 -5.38 -6.71 -12.18
CA TYR A 148 -5.29 -5.93 -10.95
C TYR A 148 -5.93 -6.66 -9.76
N GLY A 149 -7.17 -7.13 -9.91
CA GLY A 149 -7.87 -7.90 -8.87
C GLY A 149 -7.13 -9.17 -8.49
N THR A 150 -6.57 -9.87 -9.50
CA THR A 150 -5.75 -11.07 -9.30
C THR A 150 -4.50 -10.76 -8.47
N THR A 151 -3.77 -9.68 -8.79
CA THR A 151 -2.60 -9.28 -8.00
C THR A 151 -2.97 -8.89 -6.57
N LYS A 152 -4.09 -8.20 -6.37
CA LYS A 152 -4.52 -7.80 -5.03
C LYS A 152 -5.07 -8.96 -4.18
N ALA A 153 -5.63 -9.99 -4.81
CA ALA A 153 -5.92 -11.26 -4.15
C ALA A 153 -4.63 -11.98 -3.72
N ALA A 154 -3.60 -11.99 -4.57
CA ALA A 154 -2.28 -12.53 -4.22
C ALA A 154 -1.64 -11.80 -3.03
N VAL A 155 -1.80 -10.47 -2.92
CA VAL A 155 -1.33 -9.68 -1.75
C VAL A 155 -2.02 -10.13 -0.45
N ILE A 156 -3.32 -10.43 -0.49
CA ILE A 156 -4.04 -10.97 0.68
C ILE A 156 -3.46 -12.34 1.07
N GLY A 157 -3.21 -13.22 0.10
CA GLY A 157 -2.58 -14.51 0.31
C GLY A 157 -1.18 -14.39 0.92
N LEU A 158 -0.33 -13.54 0.33
CA LEU A 158 1.02 -13.25 0.83
C LEU A 158 0.98 -12.73 2.27
N THR A 159 0.05 -11.83 2.59
CA THR A 159 -0.13 -11.27 3.94
C THR A 159 -0.40 -12.38 4.97
N LYS A 160 -1.32 -13.29 4.64
CA LYS A 160 -1.68 -14.42 5.52
C LYS A 160 -0.51 -15.40 5.70
N ALA A 161 0.21 -15.71 4.63
CA ALA A 161 1.36 -16.60 4.68
C ALA A 161 2.47 -16.03 5.59
N VAL A 162 2.87 -14.77 5.38
CA VAL A 162 3.87 -14.12 6.23
C VAL A 162 3.43 -14.06 7.71
N ALA A 163 2.15 -13.77 7.96
CA ALA A 163 1.62 -13.78 9.32
C ALA A 163 1.71 -15.17 9.96
N ALA A 164 1.31 -16.22 9.24
CA ALA A 164 1.33 -17.59 9.74
C ALA A 164 2.76 -18.09 10.04
N ASP A 165 3.71 -17.78 9.16
CA ASP A 165 5.10 -18.23 9.29
C ASP A 165 5.82 -17.58 10.48
N PHE A 166 5.55 -16.29 10.77
CA PHE A 166 6.37 -15.50 11.68
C PHE A 166 5.67 -14.96 12.93
N ILE A 167 4.39 -15.33 13.18
CA ILE A 167 3.65 -14.87 14.36
C ILE A 167 4.35 -15.23 15.69
N LYS A 168 4.97 -16.42 15.79
CA LYS A 168 5.66 -16.87 16.98
C LYS A 168 6.96 -16.11 17.24
N GLN A 169 7.48 -15.41 16.23
CA GLN A 169 8.67 -14.56 16.31
C GLN A 169 8.32 -13.08 16.49
N GLY A 170 7.07 -12.75 16.81
CA GLY A 170 6.65 -11.38 17.13
C GLY A 170 6.37 -10.50 15.91
N ILE A 171 6.18 -11.09 14.72
CA ILE A 171 5.85 -10.37 13.51
C ILE A 171 4.34 -10.39 13.25
N ARG A 172 3.76 -9.22 13.02
CA ARG A 172 2.38 -9.07 12.54
C ARG A 172 2.40 -8.67 11.07
N CYS A 173 1.51 -9.22 10.27
CA CYS A 173 1.34 -8.85 8.88
C CYS A 173 -0.15 -8.75 8.56
N ASN A 174 -0.60 -7.56 8.13
CA ASN A 174 -2.00 -7.30 7.80
C ASN A 174 -2.13 -6.59 6.45
N ALA A 175 -3.28 -6.73 5.81
CA ALA A 175 -3.62 -6.03 4.58
C ALA A 175 -4.71 -4.99 4.83
N ILE A 176 -4.60 -3.84 4.18
CA ILE A 176 -5.69 -2.88 4.04
C ILE A 176 -6.24 -3.00 2.63
N CYS A 177 -7.56 -3.04 2.50
CA CYS A 177 -8.30 -3.19 1.25
C CYS A 177 -9.16 -1.95 0.99
N PRO A 178 -8.57 -0.89 0.38
CA PRO A 178 -9.33 0.31 0.08
C PRO A 178 -10.37 0.07 -1.02
N GLY A 179 -11.48 0.81 -0.97
CA GLY A 179 -12.37 1.04 -2.09
C GLY A 179 -11.76 2.03 -3.08
N THR A 180 -12.60 2.90 -3.66
CA THR A 180 -12.09 3.97 -4.54
C THR A 180 -11.69 5.17 -3.69
N ILE A 181 -10.39 5.49 -3.69
CA ILE A 181 -9.78 6.57 -2.89
C ILE A 181 -9.36 7.71 -3.82
N GLU A 182 -9.63 8.94 -3.41
CA GLU A 182 -9.14 10.15 -4.09
C GLU A 182 -7.62 10.13 -4.18
N SER A 183 -7.08 10.34 -5.37
CA SER A 183 -5.64 10.36 -5.62
C SER A 183 -5.32 10.93 -6.99
N PRO A 184 -4.12 11.47 -7.25
CA PRO A 184 -3.68 11.82 -8.59
C PRO A 184 -3.84 10.67 -9.59
N SER A 185 -3.53 9.45 -9.21
CA SER A 185 -3.73 8.25 -10.05
C SER A 185 -5.20 7.99 -10.39
N LEU A 186 -6.16 8.35 -9.54
CA LEU A 186 -7.58 8.27 -9.88
C LEU A 186 -7.96 9.33 -10.92
N GLU A 187 -7.45 10.56 -10.76
CA GLU A 187 -7.70 11.64 -11.73
C GLU A 187 -7.17 11.30 -13.13
N GLU A 188 -5.96 10.75 -13.20
CA GLU A 188 -5.40 10.24 -14.46
C GLU A 188 -6.29 9.18 -15.11
N ARG A 189 -6.82 8.24 -14.32
CA ARG A 189 -7.74 7.20 -14.79
C ARG A 189 -9.10 7.75 -15.23
N ILE A 190 -9.63 8.76 -14.54
CA ILE A 190 -10.87 9.44 -14.93
C ILE A 190 -10.65 10.14 -16.28
N THR A 191 -9.56 10.87 -16.44
CA THR A 191 -9.19 11.57 -17.66
C THR A 191 -9.03 10.59 -18.83
N GLU A 192 -8.31 9.50 -18.63
CA GLU A 192 -8.09 8.51 -19.70
C GLU A 192 -9.40 7.79 -20.06
N GLN A 193 -10.23 7.41 -19.10
CA GLN A 193 -11.53 6.80 -19.39
C GLN A 193 -12.49 7.76 -20.07
N SER A 194 -12.46 9.04 -19.71
CA SER A 194 -13.21 10.11 -20.41
C SER A 194 -12.79 10.20 -21.88
N ARG A 195 -11.48 10.21 -22.16
CA ARG A 195 -10.93 10.24 -23.52
C ARG A 195 -11.34 9.01 -24.34
N GLN A 196 -11.29 7.81 -23.74
CA GLN A 196 -11.62 6.55 -24.42
C GLN A 196 -13.13 6.42 -24.74
N THR A 197 -13.98 6.90 -23.84
CA THR A 197 -15.45 6.71 -23.94
C THR A 197 -16.18 7.90 -24.54
N GLY A 198 -15.52 9.06 -24.70
CA GLY A 198 -16.16 10.32 -25.13
C GLY A 198 -17.11 10.93 -24.08
N ARG A 199 -17.18 10.38 -22.87
CA ARG A 199 -18.00 10.88 -21.75
C ARG A 199 -17.26 11.98 -21.00
N SER A 200 -18.01 12.93 -20.40
CA SER A 200 -17.36 13.96 -19.58
C SER A 200 -16.65 13.38 -18.36
N PRO A 201 -15.55 14.00 -17.88
CA PRO A 201 -14.86 13.56 -16.66
C PRO A 201 -15.79 13.46 -15.44
N ASP A 202 -16.78 14.36 -15.32
CA ASP A 202 -17.74 14.34 -14.20
C ASP A 202 -18.63 13.10 -14.22
N LEU A 203 -19.10 12.68 -15.40
CA LEU A 203 -19.89 11.45 -15.52
C LEU A 203 -19.05 10.20 -15.20
N VAL A 204 -17.79 10.18 -15.65
CA VAL A 204 -16.86 9.10 -15.31
C VAL A 204 -16.59 9.08 -13.81
N ARG A 205 -16.39 10.24 -13.18
CA ARG A 205 -16.22 10.36 -11.72
C ARG A 205 -17.45 9.84 -10.96
N GLN A 206 -18.65 10.15 -11.43
CA GLN A 206 -19.89 9.63 -10.83
C GLN A 206 -19.94 8.10 -10.84
N ASP A 207 -19.47 7.45 -11.91
CA ASP A 207 -19.38 5.98 -11.95
C ASP A 207 -18.42 5.42 -10.89
N PHE A 208 -17.32 6.14 -10.59
CA PHE A 208 -16.42 5.75 -9.49
C PHE A 208 -17.08 5.97 -8.12
N VAL A 209 -17.80 7.06 -7.93
CA VAL A 209 -18.54 7.36 -6.68
C VAL A 209 -19.65 6.33 -6.46
N ALA A 210 -20.39 5.98 -7.49
CA ALA A 210 -21.50 5.03 -7.39
C ALA A 210 -21.13 3.61 -6.94
N ARG A 211 -19.83 3.27 -6.95
CA ARG A 211 -19.34 1.98 -6.44
C ARG A 211 -19.39 1.89 -4.93
N GLN A 212 -19.39 3.02 -4.24
CA GLN A 212 -19.43 3.10 -2.78
C GLN A 212 -20.83 3.49 -2.31
N PRO A 213 -21.53 2.63 -1.54
CA PRO A 213 -22.84 2.97 -0.96
C PRO A 213 -22.86 4.24 -0.11
N MET A 214 -21.72 4.62 0.47
CA MET A 214 -21.59 5.92 1.18
C MET A 214 -21.76 7.14 0.27
N GLY A 215 -21.85 7.00 -1.05
CA GLY A 215 -22.11 8.07 -2.01
C GLY A 215 -20.94 9.06 -2.20
N ARG A 216 -19.73 8.69 -1.81
CA ARG A 216 -18.51 9.50 -2.01
C ARG A 216 -17.27 8.61 -2.20
N LEU A 217 -16.22 9.21 -2.71
CA LEU A 217 -14.89 8.61 -2.69
C LEU A 217 -14.32 8.63 -1.27
N GLY A 218 -13.46 7.66 -0.96
CA GLY A 218 -12.69 7.69 0.27
C GLY A 218 -11.53 8.69 0.16
N ARG A 219 -11.11 9.26 1.29
CA ARG A 219 -9.93 10.12 1.36
C ARG A 219 -8.69 9.29 1.74
N PRO A 220 -7.49 9.64 1.27
CA PRO A 220 -6.25 8.96 1.63
C PRO A 220 -6.05 8.86 3.16
N GLU A 221 -6.43 9.89 3.91
CA GLU A 221 -6.32 9.95 5.36
C GLU A 221 -7.15 8.86 6.05
N GLU A 222 -8.29 8.46 5.47
CA GLU A 222 -9.14 7.40 6.04
C GLU A 222 -8.42 6.04 5.99
N VAL A 223 -7.59 5.81 4.97
CA VAL A 223 -6.71 4.64 4.89
C VAL A 223 -5.53 4.78 5.84
N ALA A 224 -4.95 5.98 5.95
CA ALA A 224 -3.82 6.26 6.83
C ALA A 224 -4.17 6.05 8.32
N TRP A 225 -5.40 6.35 8.76
CA TRP A 225 -5.84 6.06 10.12
C TRP A 225 -5.80 4.56 10.45
N LEU A 226 -6.23 3.71 9.51
CA LEU A 226 -6.16 2.27 9.73
C LEU A 226 -4.71 1.77 9.68
N ALA A 227 -3.87 2.31 8.77
CA ALA A 227 -2.45 1.98 8.72
C ALA A 227 -1.74 2.36 10.03
N LEU A 228 -2.06 3.52 10.61
CA LEU A 228 -1.57 3.95 11.92
C LEU A 228 -1.95 2.95 13.02
N PHE A 229 -3.21 2.56 13.09
CA PHE A 229 -3.68 1.58 14.06
C PHE A 229 -2.95 0.25 13.91
N LEU A 230 -2.86 -0.30 12.68
CA LEU A 230 -2.19 -1.58 12.42
C LEU A 230 -0.67 -1.51 12.68
N GLY A 231 -0.04 -0.36 12.48
CA GLY A 231 1.37 -0.11 12.79
C GLY A 231 1.65 0.03 14.28
N SER A 232 0.68 0.42 15.08
CA SER A 232 0.83 0.69 16.52
C SER A 232 0.72 -0.57 17.37
N ASP A 233 1.06 -0.42 18.66
CA ASP A 233 0.94 -1.49 19.64
C ASP A 233 -0.51 -1.78 20.03
N GLU A 234 -1.46 -0.88 19.70
CA GLU A 234 -2.89 -1.10 19.86
C GLU A 234 -3.41 -2.29 19.06
N ALA A 235 -2.75 -2.62 17.93
CA ALA A 235 -3.05 -3.77 17.10
C ALA A 235 -2.23 -5.03 17.46
N SER A 236 -1.69 -5.13 18.67
CA SER A 236 -0.79 -6.22 19.10
C SER A 236 -1.41 -7.61 18.99
N TYR A 237 -2.74 -7.74 19.03
CA TYR A 237 -3.45 -9.01 18.89
C TYR A 237 -4.08 -9.22 17.52
N ILE A 238 -3.61 -8.48 16.50
CA ILE A 238 -4.17 -8.45 15.14
C ILE A 238 -3.08 -8.83 14.13
N THR A 239 -3.26 -9.97 13.44
CA THR A 239 -2.38 -10.41 12.36
C THR A 239 -3.10 -11.31 11.38
N GLY A 240 -2.62 -11.40 10.12
CA GLY A 240 -3.18 -12.23 9.06
C GLY A 240 -4.52 -11.74 8.51
N GLN A 241 -4.94 -10.51 8.81
CA GLN A 241 -6.25 -9.99 8.44
C GLN A 241 -6.20 -9.08 7.22
N ALA A 242 -7.35 -9.00 6.53
CA ALA A 242 -7.60 -8.08 5.42
C ALA A 242 -8.75 -7.15 5.81
N TYR A 243 -8.45 -5.88 6.05
CA TYR A 243 -9.39 -4.89 6.54
C TYR A 243 -9.89 -3.98 5.43
N LEU A 244 -11.19 -3.80 5.34
CA LEU A 244 -11.84 -2.91 4.38
C LEU A 244 -11.85 -1.45 4.86
N VAL A 245 -11.54 -0.54 3.93
CA VAL A 245 -11.78 0.89 4.03
C VAL A 245 -12.41 1.32 2.70
N ASP A 246 -13.67 1.01 2.48
CA ASP A 246 -14.24 0.96 1.14
C ASP A 246 -15.63 1.63 0.97
N GLY A 247 -16.13 2.29 2.01
CA GLY A 247 -17.42 2.97 1.97
C GLY A 247 -18.60 2.03 1.68
N GLY A 248 -18.48 0.76 2.08
CA GLY A 248 -19.49 -0.27 1.86
C GLY A 248 -19.41 -0.95 0.48
N MET A 249 -18.36 -0.71 -0.31
CA MET A 249 -18.23 -1.25 -1.65
C MET A 249 -18.28 -2.79 -1.70
N ALA A 250 -17.87 -3.47 -0.64
CA ALA A 250 -17.86 -4.94 -0.57
C ALA A 250 -19.15 -5.57 0.01
N MET A 251 -20.11 -4.75 0.42
CA MET A 251 -21.41 -5.22 0.93
C MET A 251 -22.27 -5.85 -0.17
#